data_2e9b16199c1607ca27b20cd1f7114fcf
#
_entry.id   2e9b16199c1607ca27b20cd1f7114fcf
#
_cell.length_a   1.000
_cell.length_b   1.000
_cell.length_c   1.000
_cell.angle_alpha   90.00
_cell.angle_beta   90.00
_cell.angle_gamma   90.00
#
_symmetry.space_group_name_H-M   'P 1'
#
loop_
_entity.id
_entity.type
_entity.pdbx_description
1 polymer ?
#
loop_
_entity_poly.entity_id
_entity_poly.type
_entity_poly.pdbx_seq_one_letter_code
_entity_poly.pdbx_strand_id
1 'polypeptide(L)'
;MNTLDARQISKSGTVIHFPMRTEMPKNSDPVFSIKSGMILNDKYEIIEQIGRGGIFDVFLAKDTRLNLKWAVKVTRSNSPVSIQSAKCEAQMLKELDHPLIPKLAEAYTVEDKTVVVQEYIHGMTLESIAESYGAQSVEKVVDWTRQICTVIGYLHSLEPAHIYRDVKPANFILEPSGRLRIIDFGIMRTYKDGQTGDTCCLGTNGYAAPEQFGGRGQTDPRTDIYAIGITMYRLLTGQNVCERSFLLNPIEKNEPRIPSGLAYIMNKCTQFNPRERYASCEELLNDLNRYNQLPPRKSFLSRLRKR
;
A
#
# COMPACT_ATOMS: atom_id res chain seq x y z
N MET A 1 33.96 -4.35 24.11
CA MET A 1 33.57 -5.74 24.38
C MET A 1 32.09 -5.78 24.65
N ASN A 2 31.40 -6.59 23.97
CA ASN A 2 29.99 -7.00 23.87
C ASN A 2 29.30 -6.51 22.62
N THR A 3 29.60 -7.21 21.55
CA THR A 3 28.74 -7.29 20.36
C THR A 3 27.52 -8.16 20.69
N LEU A 4 26.39 -7.54 20.92
CA LEU A 4 25.11 -8.27 20.93
C LEU A 4 24.73 -8.55 19.47
N ASP A 5 25.02 -9.77 19.06
CA ASP A 5 24.61 -10.36 17.78
C ASP A 5 23.08 -10.60 17.85
N ALA A 6 22.30 -9.66 17.33
CA ALA A 6 20.84 -9.76 17.35
C ALA A 6 20.36 -10.65 16.20
N ARG A 7 20.60 -11.96 16.32
CA ARG A 7 19.93 -12.98 15.49
C ARG A 7 18.57 -13.32 16.09
N GLN A 8 17.51 -12.71 15.58
CA GLN A 8 16.16 -13.21 15.84
C GLN A 8 15.71 -14.10 14.68
N ILE A 9 15.66 -15.39 14.93
CA ILE A 9 15.05 -16.36 14.01
C ILE A 9 13.56 -16.41 14.32
N SER A 10 12.70 -16.09 13.34
CA SER A 10 11.26 -16.28 13.47
C SER A 10 10.89 -17.75 13.22
N LYS A 11 9.71 -18.18 13.66
CA LYS A 11 9.16 -19.51 13.39
C LYS A 11 9.02 -19.83 11.89
N SER A 12 9.13 -18.81 11.01
CA SER A 12 9.05 -18.94 9.54
C SER A 12 10.41 -19.08 8.85
N GLY A 13 11.52 -19.14 9.58
CA GLY A 13 12.87 -19.20 9.00
C GLY A 13 13.36 -17.91 8.34
N THR A 14 12.63 -16.79 8.48
CA THR A 14 13.01 -15.48 7.93
C THR A 14 14.13 -14.84 8.73
N VAL A 15 15.21 -14.43 8.07
CA VAL A 15 16.40 -13.83 8.70
C VAL A 15 16.41 -12.33 8.44
N ILE A 16 16.53 -11.54 9.52
CA ILE A 16 16.72 -10.08 9.45
C ILE A 16 18.04 -9.71 10.11
N HIS A 17 18.93 -9.09 9.35
CA HIS A 17 20.24 -8.63 9.80
C HIS A 17 20.35 -7.11 9.62
N PHE A 18 20.28 -6.35 10.71
CA PHE A 18 20.57 -4.91 10.72
C PHE A 18 21.76 -4.60 11.65
N PRO A 19 23.00 -4.77 11.19
CA PRO A 19 24.17 -4.39 12.00
C PRO A 19 24.16 -2.88 12.25
N MET A 20 24.38 -2.48 13.50
CA MET A 20 24.60 -1.08 13.83
C MET A 20 26.01 -0.68 13.38
N ARG A 21 26.11 0.26 12.46
CA ARG A 21 27.38 0.91 12.11
C ARG A 21 27.59 2.10 13.03
N THR A 22 28.71 2.14 13.73
CA THR A 22 29.10 3.19 14.67
C THR A 22 29.94 4.30 14.05
N GLU A 23 30.28 4.25 12.75
CA GLU A 23 31.12 5.27 12.11
C GLU A 23 30.50 5.81 10.83
N MET A 24 30.46 7.15 10.73
CA MET A 24 30.08 7.86 9.51
C MET A 24 31.24 7.80 8.50
N PRO A 25 31.03 7.39 7.24
CA PRO A 25 32.06 7.42 6.23
C PRO A 25 32.34 8.85 5.80
N LYS A 26 33.65 9.18 5.69
CA LYS A 26 34.15 10.43 5.09
C LYS A 26 33.87 10.39 3.57
N ASN A 27 33.47 11.54 3.02
CA ASN A 27 33.14 11.78 1.62
C ASN A 27 34.02 11.06 0.59
N SER A 28 33.38 10.52 -0.46
CA SER A 28 33.89 10.13 -1.78
C SER A 28 34.12 8.65 -2.12
N ASP A 29 33.37 7.73 -1.52
CA ASP A 29 33.33 6.37 -2.05
C ASP A 29 32.37 6.27 -3.26
N PRO A 30 32.66 5.42 -4.27
CA PRO A 30 31.78 5.25 -5.43
C PRO A 30 30.38 4.82 -4.96
N VAL A 31 29.38 5.56 -5.39
CA VAL A 31 27.97 5.26 -5.04
C VAL A 31 27.67 3.82 -5.43
N PHE A 32 27.43 2.96 -4.44
CA PHE A 32 27.04 1.58 -4.66
C PHE A 32 25.80 1.53 -5.59
N SER A 33 25.99 0.99 -6.77
CA SER A 33 24.94 0.86 -7.78
C SER A 33 24.71 -0.59 -8.14
N ILE A 34 23.47 -1.03 -8.06
CA ILE A 34 23.04 -2.38 -8.42
C ILE A 34 22.96 -2.48 -9.96
N LYS A 35 23.56 -3.55 -10.51
CA LYS A 35 23.56 -3.82 -11.95
C LYS A 35 23.09 -5.25 -12.22
N SER A 36 22.56 -5.47 -13.41
CA SER A 36 22.24 -6.82 -13.91
C SER A 36 23.49 -7.72 -13.88
N GLY A 37 23.32 -8.97 -13.48
CA GLY A 37 24.38 -9.96 -13.28
C GLY A 37 25.09 -9.87 -11.91
N MET A 38 24.83 -8.84 -11.11
CA MET A 38 25.38 -8.73 -9.77
C MET A 38 24.74 -9.75 -8.84
N ILE A 39 25.54 -10.41 -8.00
CA ILE A 39 25.02 -11.33 -6.99
C ILE A 39 25.06 -10.66 -5.62
N LEU A 40 23.87 -10.54 -5.01
CA LEU A 40 23.73 -10.01 -3.65
C LEU A 40 23.65 -11.16 -2.65
N ASN A 41 24.35 -11.00 -1.51
CA ASN A 41 24.39 -11.96 -0.41
C ASN A 41 24.71 -13.41 -0.88
N ASP A 42 25.59 -13.57 -1.89
CA ASP A 42 26.02 -14.82 -2.50
C ASP A 42 24.82 -15.72 -2.97
N LYS A 43 23.67 -15.11 -3.17
CA LYS A 43 22.42 -15.85 -3.40
C LYS A 43 21.52 -15.26 -4.47
N TYR A 44 21.38 -13.94 -4.57
CA TYR A 44 20.42 -13.29 -5.44
C TYR A 44 21.11 -12.65 -6.63
N GLU A 45 21.05 -13.30 -7.79
CA GLU A 45 21.51 -12.73 -9.06
C GLU A 45 20.47 -11.71 -9.56
N ILE A 46 20.88 -10.46 -9.70
CA ILE A 46 20.05 -9.39 -10.22
C ILE A 46 19.83 -9.58 -11.73
N ILE A 47 18.58 -9.67 -12.13
CA ILE A 47 18.20 -9.80 -13.54
C ILE A 47 18.03 -8.42 -14.17
N GLU A 48 17.08 -7.64 -13.61
CA GLU A 48 16.70 -6.32 -14.13
C GLU A 48 16.04 -5.45 -13.06
N GLN A 49 16.02 -4.15 -13.29
CA GLN A 49 15.23 -3.24 -12.47
C GLN A 49 13.77 -3.27 -12.96
N ILE A 50 12.84 -3.59 -12.05
CA ILE A 50 11.40 -3.71 -12.34
C ILE A 50 10.56 -2.57 -11.76
N GLY A 51 11.16 -1.71 -10.92
CA GLY A 51 10.45 -0.58 -10.34
C GLY A 51 11.38 0.45 -9.73
N ARG A 52 10.85 1.68 -9.58
CA ARG A 52 11.52 2.78 -8.92
C ARG A 52 10.52 3.59 -8.11
N GLY A 53 10.67 3.54 -6.79
CA GLY A 53 9.85 4.28 -5.86
C GLY A 53 10.57 5.48 -5.23
N GLY A 54 9.91 6.16 -4.30
CA GLY A 54 10.50 7.26 -3.56
C GLY A 54 11.70 6.85 -2.70
N ILE A 55 11.61 5.69 -2.06
CA ILE A 55 12.61 5.17 -1.10
C ILE A 55 13.45 4.06 -1.71
N PHE A 56 12.85 3.19 -2.53
CA PHE A 56 13.47 2.00 -3.07
C PHE A 56 13.62 2.03 -4.59
N ASP A 57 14.72 1.45 -5.06
CA ASP A 57 14.79 0.82 -6.37
C ASP A 57 14.44 -0.67 -6.19
N VAL A 58 13.63 -1.23 -7.09
CA VAL A 58 13.13 -2.61 -7.01
C VAL A 58 13.67 -3.41 -8.17
N PHE A 59 14.27 -4.55 -7.88
CA PHE A 59 14.90 -5.41 -8.86
C PHE A 59 14.24 -6.79 -8.86
N LEU A 60 14.11 -7.38 -10.04
CA LEU A 60 13.90 -8.80 -10.18
C LEU A 60 15.24 -9.50 -9.98
N ALA A 61 15.27 -10.46 -9.08
CA ALA A 61 16.42 -11.31 -8.86
C ALA A 61 16.04 -12.79 -8.91
N LYS A 62 17.04 -13.62 -9.11
CA LYS A 62 16.92 -15.08 -9.17
C LYS A 62 17.80 -15.68 -8.07
N ASP A 63 17.26 -16.57 -7.27
CA ASP A 63 18.04 -17.37 -6.35
C ASP A 63 18.95 -18.33 -7.15
N THR A 64 20.25 -18.21 -6.94
CA THR A 64 21.26 -18.98 -7.68
C THR A 64 21.22 -20.48 -7.39
N ARG A 65 20.60 -20.91 -6.27
CA ARG A 65 20.52 -22.32 -5.84
C ARG A 65 19.16 -22.93 -6.18
N LEU A 66 18.08 -22.18 -5.91
CA LEU A 66 16.71 -22.68 -6.04
C LEU A 66 16.06 -22.32 -7.37
N ASN A 67 16.66 -21.43 -8.15
CA ASN A 67 16.11 -20.92 -9.41
C ASN A 67 14.76 -20.17 -9.24
N LEU A 68 14.45 -19.72 -8.03
CA LEU A 68 13.23 -18.97 -7.71
C LEU A 68 13.42 -17.47 -7.96
N LYS A 69 12.35 -16.82 -8.38
CA LYS A 69 12.33 -15.36 -8.57
C LYS A 69 11.97 -14.64 -7.27
N TRP A 70 12.68 -13.53 -7.01
CA TRP A 70 12.51 -12.68 -5.86
C TRP A 70 12.43 -11.21 -6.26
N ALA A 71 11.68 -10.42 -5.52
CA ALA A 71 11.73 -8.96 -5.60
C ALA A 71 12.73 -8.46 -4.55
N VAL A 72 13.75 -7.74 -5.01
CA VAL A 72 14.81 -7.17 -4.18
C VAL A 72 14.64 -5.66 -4.16
N LYS A 73 14.21 -5.13 -3.02
CA LYS A 73 14.06 -3.69 -2.76
C LYS A 73 15.33 -3.18 -2.11
N VAL A 74 15.94 -2.14 -2.68
CA VAL A 74 17.17 -1.54 -2.19
C VAL A 74 16.95 -0.05 -1.97
N THR A 75 17.31 0.45 -0.78
CA THR A 75 17.16 1.88 -0.48
C THR A 75 18.00 2.73 -1.41
N ARG A 76 17.39 3.80 -1.96
CA ARG A 76 18.07 4.74 -2.87
C ARG A 76 19.05 5.65 -2.17
N SER A 77 18.80 5.94 -0.90
CA SER A 77 19.67 6.75 -0.06
C SER A 77 19.93 6.07 1.27
N ASN A 78 21.00 6.49 1.94
CA ASN A 78 21.33 6.08 3.30
C ASN A 78 20.78 7.05 4.36
N SER A 79 19.78 7.86 3.99
CA SER A 79 19.15 8.77 4.95
C SER A 79 18.49 7.98 6.10
N PRO A 80 18.48 8.52 7.33
CA PRO A 80 17.82 7.87 8.46
C PRO A 80 16.36 7.51 8.17
N VAL A 81 15.65 8.34 7.38
CA VAL A 81 14.26 8.11 6.99
C VAL A 81 14.16 6.90 6.08
N SER A 82 15.01 6.78 5.05
CA SER A 82 14.99 5.63 4.12
C SER A 82 15.33 4.32 4.83
N ILE A 83 16.33 4.33 5.69
CA ILE A 83 16.74 3.16 6.48
C ILE A 83 15.61 2.74 7.42
N GLN A 84 14.99 3.70 8.12
CA GLN A 84 13.90 3.42 9.05
C GLN A 84 12.67 2.87 8.32
N SER A 85 12.30 3.43 7.17
CA SER A 85 11.19 2.92 6.35
C SER A 85 11.45 1.49 5.90
N ALA A 86 12.66 1.17 5.43
CA ALA A 86 13.01 -0.18 5.00
C ALA A 86 12.95 -1.19 6.17
N LYS A 87 13.43 -0.80 7.35
CA LYS A 87 13.34 -1.63 8.56
C LYS A 87 11.90 -1.86 8.98
N CYS A 88 11.06 -0.82 8.95
CA CYS A 88 9.64 -0.94 9.26
C CYS A 88 8.94 -1.89 8.28
N GLU A 89 9.19 -1.75 6.97
CA GLU A 89 8.62 -2.63 5.96
C GLU A 89 9.02 -4.09 6.18
N ALA A 90 10.31 -4.36 6.40
CA ALA A 90 10.80 -5.70 6.68
C ALA A 90 10.19 -6.29 7.96
N GLN A 91 10.05 -5.49 9.02
CA GLN A 91 9.43 -5.92 10.27
C GLN A 91 7.95 -6.26 10.07
N MET A 92 7.21 -5.43 9.34
CA MET A 92 5.80 -5.69 9.02
C MET A 92 5.64 -6.97 8.21
N LEU A 93 6.40 -7.13 7.13
CA LEU A 93 6.35 -8.35 6.32
C LEU A 93 6.71 -9.62 7.10
N LYS A 94 7.52 -9.51 8.15
CA LYS A 94 7.87 -10.63 9.04
C LYS A 94 6.70 -11.03 9.93
N GLU A 95 5.91 -10.07 10.41
CA GLU A 95 4.82 -10.26 11.35
C GLU A 95 3.50 -10.66 10.67
N LEU A 96 3.32 -10.21 9.42
CA LEU A 96 2.07 -10.39 8.68
C LEU A 96 2.01 -11.77 8.00
N ASP A 97 0.89 -12.47 8.19
CA ASP A 97 0.60 -13.74 7.52
C ASP A 97 -0.79 -13.71 6.88
N HIS A 98 -0.82 -13.39 5.58
CA HIS A 98 -2.06 -13.32 4.82
C HIS A 98 -1.77 -13.67 3.34
N PRO A 99 -2.65 -14.42 2.63
CA PRO A 99 -2.39 -14.88 1.26
C PRO A 99 -2.23 -13.77 0.22
N LEU A 100 -2.70 -12.56 0.49
CA LEU A 100 -2.54 -11.39 -0.40
C LEU A 100 -1.29 -10.55 -0.07
N ILE A 101 -0.51 -10.93 0.95
CA ILE A 101 0.73 -10.26 1.37
C ILE A 101 1.93 -11.10 0.92
N PRO A 102 2.96 -10.52 0.28
CA PRO A 102 4.16 -11.26 -0.11
C PRO A 102 4.94 -11.72 1.13
N LYS A 103 5.56 -12.89 1.03
CA LYS A 103 6.42 -13.39 2.09
C LYS A 103 7.77 -12.69 2.06
N LEU A 104 8.25 -12.29 3.24
CA LEU A 104 9.62 -11.84 3.42
C LEU A 104 10.56 -13.04 3.37
N ALA A 105 11.59 -12.98 2.52
CA ALA A 105 12.68 -13.96 2.53
C ALA A 105 13.76 -13.54 3.54
N GLU A 106 14.30 -12.36 3.36
CA GLU A 106 15.32 -11.79 4.25
C GLU A 106 15.41 -10.27 4.13
N ALA A 107 16.04 -9.64 5.12
CA ALA A 107 16.39 -8.23 5.07
C ALA A 107 17.77 -8.03 5.73
N TYR A 108 18.61 -7.23 5.08
CA TYR A 108 19.99 -7.01 5.52
C TYR A 108 20.52 -5.66 5.04
N THR A 109 21.72 -5.31 5.49
CA THR A 109 22.41 -4.12 5.01
C THR A 109 23.65 -4.56 4.22
N VAL A 110 23.81 -4.00 3.02
CA VAL A 110 25.02 -4.13 2.22
C VAL A 110 25.58 -2.73 2.00
N GLU A 111 26.85 -2.53 2.37
CA GLU A 111 27.49 -1.22 2.46
C GLU A 111 26.62 -0.24 3.28
N ASP A 112 26.04 0.76 2.64
CA ASP A 112 25.20 1.79 3.26
C ASP A 112 23.72 1.64 2.87
N LYS A 113 23.33 0.57 2.16
CA LYS A 113 21.98 0.32 1.67
C LYS A 113 21.28 -0.75 2.49
N THR A 114 20.00 -0.53 2.76
CA THR A 114 19.13 -1.59 3.30
C THR A 114 18.47 -2.32 2.15
N VAL A 115 18.58 -3.64 2.19
CA VAL A 115 18.01 -4.57 1.20
C VAL A 115 16.89 -5.36 1.86
N VAL A 116 15.73 -5.41 1.19
CA VAL A 116 14.57 -6.23 1.59
C VAL A 116 14.26 -7.18 0.45
N VAL A 117 14.33 -8.47 0.70
CA VAL A 117 14.04 -9.52 -0.28
C VAL A 117 12.72 -10.15 0.05
N GLN A 118 11.79 -10.10 -0.89
CA GLN A 118 10.45 -10.63 -0.73
C GLN A 118 10.00 -11.41 -1.95
N GLU A 119 8.91 -12.16 -1.80
CA GLU A 119 8.28 -12.89 -2.89
C GLU A 119 8.06 -12.00 -4.12
N TYR A 120 8.50 -12.46 -5.29
CA TYR A 120 8.21 -11.80 -6.55
C TYR A 120 6.79 -12.12 -7.00
N ILE A 121 5.98 -11.11 -7.18
CA ILE A 121 4.61 -11.24 -7.65
C ILE A 121 4.59 -10.99 -9.16
N HIS A 122 4.19 -12.01 -9.91
CA HIS A 122 4.03 -11.91 -11.36
C HIS A 122 2.66 -11.34 -11.71
N GLY A 123 2.63 -10.24 -12.46
CA GLY A 123 1.39 -9.59 -12.87
C GLY A 123 1.58 -8.12 -13.23
N MET A 124 0.47 -7.41 -13.34
CA MET A 124 0.43 -5.95 -13.58
C MET A 124 -0.15 -5.24 -12.37
N THR A 125 0.34 -4.05 -12.06
CA THR A 125 -0.32 -3.21 -11.06
C THR A 125 -1.69 -2.76 -11.58
N LEU A 126 -2.65 -2.55 -10.68
CA LEU A 126 -3.96 -2.00 -11.07
C LEU A 126 -3.82 -0.59 -11.71
N GLU A 127 -2.76 0.17 -11.37
CA GLU A 127 -2.46 1.44 -12.01
C GLU A 127 -2.03 1.22 -13.47
N SER A 128 -1.08 0.32 -13.73
CA SER A 128 -0.66 -0.02 -15.10
C SER A 128 -1.83 -0.54 -15.95
N ILE A 129 -2.75 -1.28 -15.33
CA ILE A 129 -3.98 -1.73 -16.00
C ILE A 129 -4.88 -0.53 -16.35
N ALA A 130 -5.09 0.41 -15.42
CA ALA A 130 -5.91 1.59 -15.65
C ALA A 130 -5.28 2.55 -16.67
N GLU A 131 -3.94 2.66 -16.70
CA GLU A 131 -3.21 3.45 -17.71
C GLU A 131 -3.29 2.82 -19.10
N SER A 132 -3.12 1.50 -19.21
CA SER A 132 -3.07 0.80 -20.49
C SER A 132 -4.46 0.57 -21.11
N TYR A 133 -5.47 0.32 -20.28
CA TYR A 133 -6.80 -0.12 -20.73
C TYR A 133 -7.93 0.84 -20.35
N GLY A 134 -7.62 1.93 -19.64
CA GLY A 134 -8.62 2.90 -19.21
C GLY A 134 -9.58 2.37 -18.14
N ALA A 135 -10.84 2.81 -18.21
CA ALA A 135 -11.90 2.40 -17.29
C ALA A 135 -12.15 0.89 -17.33
N GLN A 136 -12.22 0.27 -16.15
CA GLN A 136 -12.48 -1.15 -16.00
C GLN A 136 -13.96 -1.46 -15.77
N SER A 137 -14.37 -2.70 -16.05
CA SER A 137 -15.77 -3.10 -15.83
C SER A 137 -16.14 -3.09 -14.35
N VAL A 138 -17.42 -2.89 -14.08
CA VAL A 138 -17.97 -2.85 -12.73
C VAL A 138 -17.65 -4.14 -11.96
N GLU A 139 -17.83 -5.28 -12.62
CA GLU A 139 -17.63 -6.60 -12.02
C GLU A 139 -16.17 -6.78 -11.56
N LYS A 140 -15.21 -6.41 -12.41
CA LYS A 140 -13.78 -6.47 -12.07
C LYS A 140 -13.45 -5.57 -10.88
N VAL A 141 -13.91 -4.31 -10.93
CA VAL A 141 -13.59 -3.35 -9.86
C VAL A 141 -14.24 -3.76 -8.54
N VAL A 142 -15.45 -4.29 -8.55
CA VAL A 142 -16.12 -4.82 -7.35
C VAL A 142 -15.33 -6.00 -6.79
N ASP A 143 -14.90 -6.95 -7.63
CA ASP A 143 -14.10 -8.09 -7.17
C ASP A 143 -12.75 -7.66 -6.58
N TRP A 144 -12.02 -6.78 -7.27
CA TRP A 144 -10.77 -6.25 -6.77
C TRP A 144 -10.94 -5.48 -5.45
N THR A 145 -12.00 -4.69 -5.34
CA THR A 145 -12.28 -3.94 -4.11
C THR A 145 -12.60 -4.89 -2.94
N ARG A 146 -13.30 -6.00 -3.19
CA ARG A 146 -13.52 -7.04 -2.15
C ARG A 146 -12.18 -7.59 -1.66
N GLN A 147 -11.26 -7.92 -2.55
CA GLN A 147 -9.94 -8.42 -2.18
C GLN A 147 -9.13 -7.37 -1.42
N ILE A 148 -9.17 -6.09 -1.84
CA ILE A 148 -8.55 -4.98 -1.11
C ILE A 148 -9.14 -4.87 0.31
N CYS A 149 -10.48 -4.86 0.43
CA CYS A 149 -11.13 -4.82 1.74
C CYS A 149 -10.76 -6.01 2.63
N THR A 150 -10.53 -7.20 2.04
CA THR A 150 -10.13 -8.39 2.80
C THR A 150 -8.75 -8.21 3.42
N VAL A 151 -7.74 -7.78 2.64
CA VAL A 151 -6.39 -7.60 3.19
C VAL A 151 -6.28 -6.37 4.09
N ILE A 152 -6.94 -5.27 3.78
CA ILE A 152 -6.95 -4.08 4.65
C ILE A 152 -7.73 -4.37 5.94
N GLY A 153 -8.85 -5.09 5.87
CA GLY A 153 -9.60 -5.54 7.04
C GLY A 153 -8.77 -6.45 7.95
N TYR A 154 -7.95 -7.33 7.38
CA TYR A 154 -6.98 -8.13 8.14
C TYR A 154 -5.99 -7.23 8.90
N LEU A 155 -5.39 -6.22 8.23
CA LEU A 155 -4.47 -5.29 8.89
C LEU A 155 -5.15 -4.53 10.05
N HIS A 156 -6.39 -4.13 9.86
CA HIS A 156 -7.19 -3.44 10.89
C HIS A 156 -7.59 -4.33 12.07
N SER A 157 -7.67 -5.66 11.88
CA SER A 157 -8.05 -6.63 12.92
C SER A 157 -6.89 -7.06 13.82
N LEU A 158 -5.68 -6.67 13.49
CA LEU A 158 -4.49 -6.96 14.31
C LEU A 158 -4.50 -6.15 15.61
N GLU A 159 -3.83 -6.64 16.64
CA GLU A 159 -3.66 -5.95 17.92
C GLU A 159 -2.17 -5.69 18.19
N PRO A 160 -1.78 -4.43 18.16
CA PRO A 160 -2.56 -3.23 17.81
C PRO A 160 -2.88 -3.14 16.30
N ALA A 161 -4.00 -2.49 15.95
CA ALA A 161 -4.42 -2.32 14.56
C ALA A 161 -3.37 -1.60 13.71
N HIS A 162 -3.24 -2.03 12.47
CA HIS A 162 -2.31 -1.44 11.50
C HIS A 162 -3.07 -0.67 10.44
N ILE A 163 -2.78 0.62 10.29
CA ILE A 163 -3.36 1.48 9.28
C ILE A 163 -2.41 1.54 8.09
N TYR A 164 -2.89 1.16 6.92
CA TYR A 164 -2.05 1.01 5.72
C TYR A 164 -1.64 2.35 5.11
N ARG A 165 -2.54 3.32 5.02
CA ARG A 165 -2.36 4.73 4.62
C ARG A 165 -1.97 4.99 3.16
N ASP A 166 -1.74 3.97 2.35
CA ASP A 166 -1.34 4.12 0.95
C ASP A 166 -2.13 3.18 0.00
N VAL A 167 -3.43 3.05 0.25
CA VAL A 167 -4.32 2.31 -0.65
C VAL A 167 -4.44 3.08 -1.96
N LYS A 168 -3.84 2.52 -3.03
CA LYS A 168 -3.88 3.06 -4.40
C LYS A 168 -3.63 1.94 -5.41
N PRO A 169 -4.07 2.08 -6.67
CA PRO A 169 -3.92 1.03 -7.68
C PRO A 169 -2.47 0.58 -7.91
N ALA A 170 -1.49 1.48 -7.75
CA ALA A 170 -0.07 1.18 -7.93
C ALA A 170 0.48 0.17 -6.91
N ASN A 171 -0.18 0.02 -5.74
CA ASN A 171 0.28 -0.85 -4.67
C ASN A 171 -0.37 -2.25 -4.68
N PHE A 172 -1.17 -2.56 -5.71
CA PHE A 172 -1.81 -3.87 -5.88
C PHE A 172 -1.47 -4.46 -7.24
N ILE A 173 -0.84 -5.63 -7.25
CA ILE A 173 -0.58 -6.41 -8.47
C ILE A 173 -1.71 -7.43 -8.65
N LEU A 174 -2.27 -7.48 -9.86
CA LEU A 174 -3.20 -8.50 -10.31
C LEU A 174 -2.41 -9.65 -10.95
N GLU A 175 -2.43 -10.81 -10.30
CA GLU A 175 -1.85 -12.04 -10.85
C GLU A 175 -2.72 -12.60 -12.00
N PRO A 176 -2.17 -13.43 -12.91
CA PRO A 176 -2.95 -14.09 -13.95
C PRO A 176 -4.10 -14.98 -13.40
N SER A 177 -4.01 -15.39 -12.15
CA SER A 177 -5.07 -16.13 -11.42
C SER A 177 -6.31 -15.29 -11.08
N GLY A 178 -6.24 -13.95 -11.23
CA GLY A 178 -7.26 -13.01 -10.76
C GLY A 178 -7.08 -12.59 -9.30
N ARG A 179 -6.06 -13.11 -8.59
CA ARG A 179 -5.77 -12.75 -7.22
C ARG A 179 -4.97 -11.45 -7.16
N LEU A 180 -5.37 -10.54 -6.26
CA LEU A 180 -4.58 -9.35 -5.97
C LEU A 180 -3.49 -9.65 -4.94
N ARG A 181 -2.36 -8.95 -5.05
CA ARG A 181 -1.28 -8.97 -4.07
C ARG A 181 -0.87 -7.54 -3.77
N ILE A 182 -0.81 -7.21 -2.48
CA ILE A 182 -0.31 -5.92 -2.00
C ILE A 182 1.22 -5.94 -1.99
N ILE A 183 1.91 -4.83 -2.36
CA ILE A 183 3.37 -4.87 -2.61
C ILE A 183 4.21 -3.82 -1.87
N ASP A 184 3.60 -2.89 -1.15
CA ASP A 184 4.35 -1.82 -0.46
C ASP A 184 3.76 -1.55 0.92
N PHE A 185 4.61 -1.54 1.96
CA PHE A 185 4.23 -1.33 3.36
C PHE A 185 4.96 -0.13 4.00
N GLY A 186 5.63 0.70 3.17
CA GLY A 186 6.59 1.71 3.63
C GLY A 186 6.04 2.82 4.51
N ILE A 187 4.72 3.10 4.44
CA ILE A 187 4.09 4.16 5.26
C ILE A 187 3.01 3.62 6.21
N MET A 188 2.93 2.31 6.36
CA MET A 188 2.02 1.68 7.31
C MET A 188 2.34 2.11 8.74
N ARG A 189 1.31 2.23 9.58
CA ARG A 189 1.43 2.65 10.96
C ARG A 189 0.60 1.78 11.89
N THR A 190 1.18 1.46 13.04
CA THR A 190 0.45 0.89 14.16
C THR A 190 -0.42 1.95 14.83
N TYR A 191 -1.71 1.69 14.98
CA TYR A 191 -2.63 2.54 15.70
C TYR A 191 -2.33 2.49 17.22
N LYS A 192 -2.28 3.65 17.85
CA LYS A 192 -2.11 3.75 19.32
C LYS A 192 -3.19 4.65 19.89
N ASP A 193 -4.00 4.08 20.78
CA ASP A 193 -5.02 4.87 21.49
C ASP A 193 -4.39 6.03 22.28
N GLY A 194 -5.04 7.19 22.24
CA GLY A 194 -4.60 8.38 22.99
C GLY A 194 -3.52 9.24 22.33
N GLN A 195 -3.00 8.89 21.16
CA GLN A 195 -2.13 9.79 20.40
C GLN A 195 -2.95 10.89 19.71
N THR A 196 -2.48 12.15 19.82
CA THR A 196 -3.21 13.33 19.34
C THR A 196 -2.91 13.72 17.89
N GLY A 197 -2.00 13.03 17.21
CA GLY A 197 -1.67 13.32 15.80
C GLY A 197 -0.61 12.40 15.20
N ASP A 198 -0.54 12.42 13.89
CA ASP A 198 0.53 11.75 13.14
C ASP A 198 1.77 12.63 13.08
N THR A 199 2.94 12.00 13.19
CA THR A 199 4.24 12.68 13.20
C THR A 199 4.64 13.27 11.84
N CYS A 200 4.01 12.82 10.74
CA CYS A 200 4.31 13.26 9.37
C CYS A 200 3.04 13.31 8.52
N CYS A 201 2.96 14.31 7.62
CA CYS A 201 2.02 14.32 6.51
C CYS A 201 2.50 13.30 5.47
N LEU A 202 1.95 12.10 5.48
CA LEU A 202 2.31 11.03 4.56
C LEU A 202 1.09 10.54 3.81
N GLY A 203 1.21 10.41 2.50
CA GLY A 203 0.18 9.88 1.63
C GLY A 203 0.39 10.29 0.18
N THR A 204 -0.17 9.51 -0.74
CA THR A 204 -0.09 9.80 -2.17
C THR A 204 -1.14 10.85 -2.53
N ASN A 205 -0.71 11.95 -3.16
CA ASN A 205 -1.62 13.00 -3.63
C ASN A 205 -2.78 12.39 -4.43
N GLY A 206 -3.99 12.91 -4.20
CA GLY A 206 -5.22 12.41 -4.83
C GLY A 206 -5.86 11.22 -4.12
N TYR A 207 -5.11 10.36 -3.42
CA TYR A 207 -5.63 9.18 -2.69
C TYR A 207 -5.71 9.39 -1.19
N ALA A 208 -4.81 10.19 -0.63
CA ALA A 208 -4.71 10.39 0.81
C ALA A 208 -5.96 11.08 1.38
N ALA A 209 -6.41 10.57 2.51
CA ALA A 209 -7.55 11.11 3.22
C ALA A 209 -7.24 12.50 3.82
N PRO A 210 -8.26 13.38 3.99
CA PRO A 210 -8.06 14.73 4.50
C PRO A 210 -7.31 14.83 5.83
N GLU A 211 -7.48 13.86 6.72
CA GLU A 211 -6.79 13.78 8.00
C GLU A 211 -5.31 13.46 7.90
N GLN A 212 -4.83 12.93 6.76
CA GLN A 212 -3.40 12.70 6.52
C GLN A 212 -2.63 14.00 6.25
N PHE A 213 -3.34 15.10 6.00
CA PHE A 213 -2.75 16.41 5.75
C PHE A 213 -2.89 17.33 6.97
N GLY A 214 -1.76 17.70 7.57
CA GLY A 214 -1.64 18.89 8.42
C GLY A 214 -2.34 18.86 9.77
N GLY A 215 -1.98 17.92 10.66
CA GLY A 215 -2.30 18.06 12.10
C GLY A 215 -3.78 17.95 12.48
N ARG A 216 -4.60 17.35 11.63
CA ARG A 216 -6.06 17.21 11.84
C ARG A 216 -6.46 15.98 12.63
N GLY A 217 -5.54 15.36 13.36
CA GLY A 217 -5.79 14.17 14.17
C GLY A 217 -4.94 12.97 13.75
N GLN A 218 -5.18 11.88 14.41
CA GLN A 218 -4.54 10.60 14.13
C GLN A 218 -5.29 9.88 13.01
N THR A 219 -4.56 9.23 12.09
CA THR A 219 -5.14 8.29 11.13
C THR A 219 -5.68 7.05 11.84
N ASP A 220 -6.83 6.55 11.40
CA ASP A 220 -7.50 5.36 11.91
C ASP A 220 -7.96 4.47 10.73
N PRO A 221 -8.59 3.30 10.97
CA PRO A 221 -9.06 2.41 9.90
C PRO A 221 -9.88 3.09 8.79
N ARG A 222 -10.59 4.16 9.11
CA ARG A 222 -11.42 4.92 8.15
C ARG A 222 -10.61 5.78 7.18
N THR A 223 -9.33 5.97 7.46
CA THR A 223 -8.37 6.58 6.52
C THR A 223 -8.18 5.69 5.29
N ASP A 224 -8.01 4.40 5.48
CA ASP A 224 -7.88 3.44 4.37
C ASP A 224 -9.19 3.29 3.60
N ILE A 225 -10.33 3.36 4.27
CA ILE A 225 -11.66 3.33 3.62
C ILE A 225 -11.83 4.51 2.65
N TYR A 226 -11.35 5.70 3.01
CA TYR A 226 -11.35 6.83 2.09
C TYR A 226 -10.57 6.50 0.81
N ALA A 227 -9.36 6.01 0.96
CA ALA A 227 -8.47 5.68 -0.15
C ALA A 227 -9.00 4.51 -1.01
N ILE A 228 -9.71 3.53 -0.41
CA ILE A 228 -10.46 2.49 -1.16
C ILE A 228 -11.52 3.14 -2.07
N GLY A 229 -12.28 4.11 -1.57
CA GLY A 229 -13.29 4.82 -2.38
C GLY A 229 -12.68 5.56 -3.58
N ILE A 230 -11.56 6.22 -3.38
CA ILE A 230 -10.81 6.90 -4.47
C ILE A 230 -10.24 5.87 -5.46
N THR A 231 -9.70 4.76 -4.96
CA THR A 231 -9.18 3.66 -5.80
C THR A 231 -10.28 3.08 -6.69
N MET A 232 -11.48 2.82 -6.14
CA MET A 232 -12.64 2.40 -6.94
C MET A 232 -12.97 3.40 -8.05
N TYR A 233 -12.99 4.70 -7.72
CA TYR A 233 -13.26 5.74 -8.70
C TYR A 233 -12.24 5.74 -9.83
N ARG A 234 -10.94 5.72 -9.51
CA ARG A 234 -9.84 5.64 -10.49
C ARG A 234 -10.03 4.48 -11.46
N LEU A 235 -10.34 3.31 -10.94
CA LEU A 235 -10.49 2.09 -11.73
C LEU A 235 -11.76 2.07 -12.59
N LEU A 236 -12.89 2.59 -12.07
CA LEU A 236 -14.16 2.65 -12.79
C LEU A 236 -14.16 3.70 -13.90
N THR A 237 -13.45 4.81 -13.70
CA THR A 237 -13.48 5.94 -14.65
C THR A 237 -12.29 6.01 -15.58
N GLY A 238 -11.16 5.40 -15.18
CA GLY A 238 -9.86 5.58 -15.84
C GLY A 238 -9.27 6.98 -15.65
N GLN A 239 -9.91 7.88 -14.89
CA GLN A 239 -9.46 9.26 -14.72
C GLN A 239 -8.34 9.39 -13.69
N ASN A 240 -7.32 10.21 -13.98
CA ASN A 240 -6.25 10.50 -13.04
C ASN A 240 -6.77 11.34 -11.87
N VAL A 241 -6.71 10.79 -10.67
CA VAL A 241 -7.21 11.42 -9.45
C VAL A 241 -6.30 12.50 -8.89
N CYS A 242 -5.02 12.49 -9.28
CA CYS A 242 -4.05 13.50 -8.84
C CYS A 242 -4.27 14.88 -9.48
N GLU A 243 -4.99 14.93 -10.61
CA GLU A 243 -5.25 16.15 -11.37
C GLU A 243 -6.56 16.84 -10.98
N ARG A 244 -7.38 16.21 -10.14
CA ARG A 244 -8.72 16.73 -9.78
C ARG A 244 -8.91 16.87 -8.28
N SER A 245 -9.56 17.96 -7.89
CA SER A 245 -10.06 18.12 -6.52
C SER A 245 -11.35 17.31 -6.37
N PHE A 246 -11.26 16.11 -5.77
CA PHE A 246 -12.40 15.19 -5.56
C PHE A 246 -13.50 15.72 -4.66
N LEU A 247 -13.20 16.75 -3.88
CA LEU A 247 -14.05 17.19 -2.78
C LEU A 247 -15.38 17.84 -3.19
N LEU A 248 -15.66 18.03 -4.49
CA LEU A 248 -16.74 18.93 -4.90
C LEU A 248 -17.75 18.39 -5.92
N ASN A 249 -17.58 17.18 -6.51
CA ASN A 249 -18.51 16.71 -7.53
C ASN A 249 -19.17 15.38 -7.18
N PRO A 250 -20.50 15.28 -7.13
CA PRO A 250 -21.19 13.99 -7.01
C PRO A 250 -20.81 13.08 -8.18
N ILE A 251 -20.28 11.90 -7.85
CA ILE A 251 -19.83 10.89 -8.83
C ILE A 251 -20.93 10.56 -9.86
N GLU A 252 -22.19 10.44 -9.41
CA GLU A 252 -23.34 10.09 -10.23
C GLU A 252 -23.63 11.05 -11.41
N LYS A 253 -23.34 12.36 -11.24
CA LYS A 253 -23.65 13.35 -12.28
C LYS A 253 -22.67 13.31 -13.44
N ASN A 254 -21.45 12.84 -13.19
CA ASN A 254 -20.37 12.89 -14.17
C ASN A 254 -20.09 11.55 -14.84
N GLU A 255 -20.65 10.44 -14.30
CA GLU A 255 -20.34 9.08 -14.75
C GLU A 255 -21.60 8.19 -14.76
N PRO A 256 -22.48 8.35 -15.74
CA PRO A 256 -23.78 7.65 -15.80
C PRO A 256 -23.64 6.12 -15.96
N ARG A 257 -22.44 5.63 -16.33
CA ARG A 257 -22.14 4.19 -16.44
C ARG A 257 -21.92 3.50 -15.10
N ILE A 258 -21.71 4.26 -14.02
CA ILE A 258 -21.48 3.71 -12.67
C ILE A 258 -22.86 3.45 -12.04
N PRO A 259 -23.15 2.21 -11.60
CA PRO A 259 -24.38 1.90 -10.88
C PRO A 259 -24.55 2.80 -9.65
N SER A 260 -25.79 3.27 -9.43
CA SER A 260 -26.10 4.22 -8.34
C SER A 260 -25.68 3.71 -6.96
N GLY A 261 -25.76 2.40 -6.73
CA GLY A 261 -25.29 1.79 -5.48
C GLY A 261 -23.77 1.86 -5.30
N LEU A 262 -22.98 1.71 -6.38
CA LEU A 262 -21.53 1.93 -6.28
C LEU A 262 -21.17 3.41 -6.09
N ALA A 263 -21.89 4.31 -6.77
CA ALA A 263 -21.74 5.74 -6.53
C ALA A 263 -22.08 6.11 -5.08
N TYR A 264 -23.12 5.49 -4.49
CA TYR A 264 -23.43 5.63 -3.06
C TYR A 264 -22.26 5.17 -2.18
N ILE A 265 -21.70 3.97 -2.44
CA ILE A 265 -20.58 3.40 -1.68
C ILE A 265 -19.37 4.33 -1.74
N MET A 266 -18.93 4.71 -2.95
CA MET A 266 -17.78 5.60 -3.13
C MET A 266 -17.99 6.96 -2.43
N ASN A 267 -19.17 7.54 -2.54
CA ASN A 267 -19.50 8.79 -1.85
C ASN A 267 -19.48 8.62 -0.32
N LYS A 268 -19.90 7.48 0.24
CA LYS A 268 -19.81 7.21 1.67
C LYS A 268 -18.36 7.00 2.10
N CYS A 269 -17.56 6.27 1.34
CA CYS A 269 -16.13 6.12 1.61
C CYS A 269 -15.41 7.46 1.68
N THR A 270 -15.70 8.38 0.75
CA THR A 270 -14.94 9.63 0.54
C THR A 270 -15.51 10.83 1.30
N GLN A 271 -16.33 10.61 2.33
CA GLN A 271 -16.79 11.71 3.19
C GLN A 271 -15.59 12.41 3.86
N PHE A 272 -15.67 13.73 3.95
CA PHE A 272 -14.61 14.55 4.57
C PHE A 272 -14.43 14.17 6.05
N ASN A 273 -15.53 14.07 6.79
CA ASN A 273 -15.53 13.63 8.18
C ASN A 273 -15.42 12.09 8.24
N PRO A 274 -14.38 11.53 8.87
CA PRO A 274 -14.24 10.07 9.01
C PRO A 274 -15.43 9.39 9.67
N ARG A 275 -16.16 10.07 10.55
CA ARG A 275 -17.36 9.52 11.24
C ARG A 275 -18.54 9.26 10.30
N GLU A 276 -18.53 9.87 9.12
CA GLU A 276 -19.59 9.70 8.10
C GLU A 276 -19.24 8.61 7.08
N ARG A 277 -18.03 8.03 7.15
CA ARG A 277 -17.57 6.90 6.33
C ARG A 277 -18.11 5.58 6.88
N TYR A 278 -17.77 4.47 6.24
CA TYR A 278 -17.91 3.15 6.82
C TYR A 278 -17.02 3.05 8.06
N ALA A 279 -17.51 2.33 9.10
CA ALA A 279 -16.74 2.14 10.33
C ALA A 279 -15.63 1.09 10.17
N SER A 280 -15.82 0.12 9.25
CA SER A 280 -14.87 -0.97 9.00
C SER A 280 -14.92 -1.44 7.55
N CYS A 281 -13.87 -2.19 7.13
CA CYS A 281 -13.87 -2.88 5.84
C CYS A 281 -14.99 -3.92 5.73
N GLU A 282 -15.41 -4.53 6.83
CA GLU A 282 -16.54 -5.46 6.88
C GLU A 282 -17.86 -4.78 6.52
N GLU A 283 -18.13 -3.59 7.09
CA GLU A 283 -19.32 -2.81 6.76
C GLU A 283 -19.33 -2.42 5.27
N LEU A 284 -18.16 -2.01 4.75
CA LEU A 284 -18.00 -1.71 3.32
C LEU A 284 -18.23 -2.96 2.43
N LEU A 285 -17.68 -4.12 2.80
CA LEU A 285 -17.88 -5.38 2.09
C LEU A 285 -19.35 -5.79 2.05
N ASN A 286 -20.09 -5.60 3.12
CA ASN A 286 -21.52 -5.89 3.19
C ASN A 286 -22.31 -5.06 2.17
N ASP A 287 -22.00 -3.78 2.02
CA ASP A 287 -22.65 -2.94 1.00
C ASP A 287 -22.15 -3.27 -0.42
N LEU A 288 -20.87 -3.59 -0.61
CA LEU A 288 -20.32 -4.05 -1.89
C LEU A 288 -21.00 -5.35 -2.39
N ASN A 289 -21.38 -6.25 -1.48
CA ASN A 289 -22.05 -7.49 -1.86
C ASN A 289 -23.48 -7.31 -2.33
N ARG A 290 -24.10 -6.19 -2.00
CA ARG A 290 -25.48 -5.84 -2.34
C ARG A 290 -25.64 -4.49 -3.05
N TYR A 291 -24.60 -4.00 -3.70
CA TYR A 291 -24.60 -2.64 -4.29
C TYR A 291 -25.78 -2.38 -5.24
N ASN A 292 -26.25 -3.41 -5.97
CA ASN A 292 -27.43 -3.30 -6.84
C ASN A 292 -28.76 -3.07 -6.09
N GLN A 293 -28.80 -3.32 -4.77
CA GLN A 293 -29.96 -3.15 -3.91
C GLN A 293 -29.92 -1.84 -3.11
N LEU A 294 -28.78 -1.13 -3.16
CA LEU A 294 -28.64 0.12 -2.44
C LEU A 294 -29.45 1.24 -3.13
N PRO A 295 -30.12 2.09 -2.36
CA PRO A 295 -30.90 3.17 -2.92
C PRO A 295 -30.00 4.19 -3.63
N PRO A 296 -30.48 4.81 -4.73
CA PRO A 296 -29.80 5.95 -5.31
C PRO A 296 -29.69 7.06 -4.27
N ARG A 297 -28.55 7.79 -4.28
CA ARG A 297 -28.32 8.88 -3.33
C ARG A 297 -29.46 9.92 -3.45
N LYS A 298 -30.19 10.14 -2.37
CA LYS A 298 -31.11 11.28 -2.30
C LYS A 298 -30.26 12.55 -2.46
N SER A 299 -30.58 13.33 -3.51
CA SER A 299 -29.87 14.60 -3.80
C SER A 299 -29.79 15.45 -2.54
N PHE A 300 -28.62 16.04 -2.27
CA PHE A 300 -28.40 16.99 -1.15
C PHE A 300 -29.45 18.11 -1.12
N LEU A 301 -29.96 18.50 -2.29
CA LEU A 301 -31.06 19.46 -2.44
C LEU A 301 -32.40 18.99 -1.84
N SER A 302 -32.61 17.71 -1.65
CA SER A 302 -33.83 17.19 -1.00
C SER A 302 -33.81 17.34 0.53
N ARG A 303 -32.62 17.52 1.12
CA ARG A 303 -32.47 17.80 2.57
C ARG A 303 -32.70 19.28 2.90
N LEU A 304 -32.40 20.18 1.96
CA LEU A 304 -32.61 21.63 2.15
C LEU A 304 -34.08 22.05 1.97
N ARG A 305 -34.91 21.21 1.30
CA ARG A 305 -36.36 21.48 1.15
C ARG A 305 -37.22 21.03 2.33
N LYS A 306 -36.64 20.42 3.37
CA LYS A 306 -37.35 19.98 4.58
C LYS A 306 -36.97 20.76 5.86
N ARG A 307 -36.35 21.93 5.70
CA ARG A 307 -36.18 22.90 6.78
C ARG A 307 -36.89 24.21 6.45
#